data_2b89b02bcfe5475f7ac0331e20cce682
#
_entry.id   2b89b02bcfe5475f7ac0331e20cce682
#
_cell.length_a   1.000
_cell.length_b   1.000
_cell.length_c   1.000
_cell.angle_alpha   90.00
_cell.angle_beta   90.00
_cell.angle_gamma   90.00
#
_symmetry.space_group_name_H-M   'P 1'
#
loop_
_entity.id
_entity.type
_entity.pdbx_description
1 polymer ?
#
loop_
_entity_poly.entity_id
_entity_poly.type
_entity_poly.pdbx_seq_one_letter_code
_entity_poly.pdbx_strand_id
1 'polypeptide(L)'
;GAVRAGALTLLAAMVPFLMASEGWDDHSRARRRTGVDMAKNYLNSLAPNAVLFTNGDNDTFPLWYAQEVEGIRTDVRVCNLSLLNTDWYIDQMRRRAYESAPLPILMDEEKYRQGTRDVVLIDRNSDPMDLLTAMNFTLDDDNLQQFPGQKGYFHLPGNTFTVPVDSASVVASGLVSAKEAKLLKDQIQWTLTNGNGNTQSYVTKNHYAALNMIANNQWERPIYFAVTTGPESYLGLQDHFRLEGLAYRLVPFKSPKNDNPNILGAIGTEIMYENVMDKWVWGNMDDVEHGIYMDENNRRMVTNVRLQMANLSEALLKERDPERAMEVLDELMRAMPKENVPYSRVMMPVA
;
A
#
# COMPACT_ATOMS: atom_id res chain seq x y z
N GLY A 1 4.91 -20.16 -58.67
CA GLY A 1 4.20 -18.96 -58.56
C GLY A 1 3.02 -19.00 -57.59
N ALA A 2 1.83 -18.72 -58.10
CA ALA A 2 0.63 -18.46 -57.29
C ALA A 2 0.21 -19.63 -56.34
N VAL A 3 0.32 -20.87 -56.79
CA VAL A 3 -0.02 -22.06 -55.95
C VAL A 3 0.91 -22.17 -54.74
N ARG A 4 2.23 -21.93 -54.92
CA ARG A 4 3.16 -21.93 -53.77
C ARG A 4 2.92 -20.76 -52.81
N ALA A 5 2.62 -19.57 -53.34
CA ALA A 5 2.26 -18.44 -52.52
C ALA A 5 0.98 -18.71 -51.72
N GLY A 6 -0.07 -19.26 -52.38
CA GLY A 6 -1.31 -19.63 -51.69
C GLY A 6 -1.11 -20.68 -50.60
N ALA A 7 -0.31 -21.70 -50.84
CA ALA A 7 0.03 -22.72 -49.82
C ALA A 7 0.77 -22.12 -48.62
N LEU A 8 1.74 -21.23 -48.87
CA LEU A 8 2.47 -20.56 -47.79
C LEU A 8 1.57 -19.61 -47.00
N THR A 9 0.66 -18.89 -47.68
CA THR A 9 -0.33 -18.03 -47.00
C THR A 9 -1.26 -18.84 -46.12
N LEU A 10 -1.75 -19.98 -46.58
CA LEU A 10 -2.58 -20.87 -45.78
C LEU A 10 -1.84 -21.41 -44.55
N LEU A 11 -0.59 -21.84 -44.73
CA LEU A 11 0.25 -22.28 -43.61
C LEU A 11 0.49 -21.14 -42.62
N ALA A 12 0.79 -19.94 -43.10
CA ALA A 12 0.97 -18.78 -42.23
C ALA A 12 -0.33 -18.39 -41.49
N ALA A 13 -1.50 -18.52 -42.15
CA ALA A 13 -2.80 -18.26 -41.54
C ALA A 13 -3.19 -19.29 -40.45
N MET A 14 -2.62 -20.50 -40.48
CA MET A 14 -2.87 -21.48 -39.43
C MET A 14 -2.41 -21.01 -38.04
N VAL A 15 -1.31 -20.23 -37.98
CA VAL A 15 -0.79 -19.72 -36.69
C VAL A 15 -1.77 -18.78 -36.01
N PRO A 16 -2.23 -17.68 -36.61
CA PRO A 16 -3.21 -16.83 -35.96
C PRO A 16 -4.56 -17.52 -35.72
N PHE A 17 -4.96 -18.46 -36.57
CA PHE A 17 -6.16 -19.26 -36.35
C PHE A 17 -6.03 -20.14 -35.10
N LEU A 18 -4.91 -20.86 -34.96
CA LEU A 18 -4.64 -21.68 -33.77
C LEU A 18 -4.56 -20.80 -32.52
N MET A 19 -3.86 -19.67 -32.59
CA MET A 19 -3.79 -18.74 -31.47
C MET A 19 -5.18 -18.20 -31.08
N ALA A 20 -6.02 -17.90 -32.06
CA ALA A 20 -7.38 -17.44 -31.80
C ALA A 20 -8.25 -18.54 -31.18
N SER A 21 -8.16 -19.79 -31.68
CA SER A 21 -8.95 -20.91 -31.16
C SER A 21 -8.57 -21.30 -29.74
N GLU A 22 -7.25 -21.31 -29.45
CA GLU A 22 -6.74 -21.67 -28.11
C GLU A 22 -6.84 -20.52 -27.09
N GLY A 23 -6.67 -19.29 -27.56
CA GLY A 23 -6.63 -18.13 -26.69
C GLY A 23 -7.95 -17.36 -26.55
N TRP A 24 -9.02 -17.77 -27.24
CA TRP A 24 -10.27 -17.01 -27.25
C TRP A 24 -10.87 -16.85 -25.85
N ASP A 25 -10.93 -17.91 -25.09
CA ASP A 25 -11.49 -17.93 -23.76
C ASP A 25 -10.58 -17.17 -22.76
N ASP A 26 -9.27 -17.33 -22.88
CA ASP A 26 -8.28 -16.65 -22.06
C ASP A 26 -8.31 -15.13 -22.22
N HIS A 27 -8.71 -14.63 -23.37
CA HIS A 27 -8.82 -13.21 -23.66
C HIS A 27 -10.19 -12.62 -23.30
N SER A 28 -11.17 -13.46 -22.92
CA SER A 28 -12.46 -12.97 -22.45
C SER A 28 -12.31 -12.16 -21.17
N ARG A 29 -12.89 -10.96 -21.18
CA ARG A 29 -13.01 -10.09 -19.99
C ARG A 29 -14.46 -9.99 -19.55
N ALA A 30 -15.34 -10.80 -20.17
CA ALA A 30 -16.75 -10.81 -19.86
C ALA A 30 -16.98 -11.11 -18.38
N ARG A 31 -17.82 -10.30 -17.73
CA ARG A 31 -18.24 -10.45 -16.34
C ARG A 31 -17.12 -10.31 -15.28
N ARG A 32 -15.85 -10.22 -15.68
CA ARG A 32 -14.74 -10.08 -14.75
C ARG A 32 -14.62 -8.65 -14.23
N ARG A 33 -15.00 -8.43 -12.99
CA ARG A 33 -14.90 -7.14 -12.29
C ARG A 33 -13.83 -7.14 -11.19
N THR A 34 -13.09 -8.22 -11.06
CA THR A 34 -12.16 -8.45 -9.94
C THR A 34 -11.22 -7.26 -9.70
N GLY A 35 -10.58 -6.71 -10.75
CA GLY A 35 -9.63 -5.60 -10.59
C GLY A 35 -10.29 -4.34 -10.03
N VAL A 36 -11.47 -3.97 -10.53
CA VAL A 36 -12.20 -2.78 -10.08
C VAL A 36 -12.75 -2.97 -8.66
N ASP A 37 -13.34 -4.11 -8.38
CA ASP A 37 -13.96 -4.36 -7.08
C ASP A 37 -12.90 -4.56 -5.99
N MET A 38 -11.73 -5.11 -6.33
CA MET A 38 -10.57 -5.09 -5.46
C MET A 38 -10.11 -3.66 -5.14
N ALA A 39 -10.07 -2.77 -6.13
CA ALA A 39 -9.76 -1.36 -5.90
C ALA A 39 -10.79 -0.69 -4.98
N LYS A 40 -12.09 -1.01 -5.14
CA LYS A 40 -13.14 -0.55 -4.22
C LYS A 40 -12.89 -1.05 -2.79
N ASN A 41 -12.51 -2.31 -2.64
CA ASN A 41 -12.21 -2.89 -1.32
C ASN A 41 -11.03 -2.17 -0.65
N TYR A 42 -9.97 -1.84 -1.41
CA TYR A 42 -8.91 -0.99 -0.89
C TYR A 42 -9.44 0.37 -0.43
N LEU A 43 -10.05 1.12 -1.34
CA LEU A 43 -10.47 2.50 -1.09
C LEU A 43 -11.51 2.60 0.04
N ASN A 44 -12.51 1.70 0.05
CA ASN A 44 -13.57 1.71 1.05
C ASN A 44 -13.11 1.23 2.43
N SER A 45 -11.98 0.54 2.52
CA SER A 45 -11.36 0.16 3.79
C SER A 45 -10.63 1.31 4.48
N LEU A 46 -10.35 2.40 3.77
CA LEU A 46 -9.56 3.50 4.30
C LEU A 46 -10.42 4.53 5.02
N ALA A 47 -9.86 5.14 6.06
CA ALA A 47 -10.47 6.27 6.73
C ALA A 47 -10.67 7.46 5.75
N PRO A 48 -11.60 8.39 6.04
CA PRO A 48 -11.80 9.57 5.21
C PRO A 48 -10.52 10.39 5.02
N ASN A 49 -10.36 10.98 3.83
CA ASN A 49 -9.24 11.85 3.46
C ASN A 49 -7.84 11.19 3.61
N ALA A 50 -7.77 9.87 3.54
CA ALA A 50 -6.54 9.12 3.73
C ALA A 50 -5.52 9.34 2.60
N VAL A 51 -4.27 9.05 2.90
CA VAL A 51 -3.19 8.86 1.93
C VAL A 51 -2.89 7.36 1.87
N LEU A 52 -2.91 6.78 0.67
CA LEU A 52 -2.55 5.39 0.43
C LEU A 52 -1.26 5.31 -0.38
N PHE A 53 -0.19 4.85 0.23
CA PHE A 53 1.01 4.49 -0.49
C PHE A 53 0.84 3.14 -1.20
N THR A 54 1.12 3.15 -2.50
CA THR A 54 1.21 1.97 -3.36
C THR A 54 2.59 1.90 -4.01
N ASN A 55 2.97 0.73 -4.52
CA ASN A 55 4.23 0.58 -5.24
C ASN A 55 4.04 -0.39 -6.41
N GLY A 56 4.07 0.13 -7.63
CA GLY A 56 3.86 -0.64 -8.85
C GLY A 56 2.47 -0.46 -9.47
N ASP A 57 2.31 -1.00 -10.67
CA ASP A 57 1.18 -0.73 -11.56
C ASP A 57 -0.08 -1.53 -11.18
N ASN A 58 0.11 -2.77 -10.73
CA ASN A 58 -0.98 -3.71 -10.49
C ASN A 58 -1.97 -3.24 -9.42
N ASP A 59 -1.49 -2.50 -8.43
CA ASP A 59 -2.34 -1.91 -7.39
C ASP A 59 -2.81 -0.51 -7.79
N THR A 60 -1.89 0.31 -8.30
CA THR A 60 -2.12 1.73 -8.54
C THR A 60 -3.15 1.97 -9.65
N PHE A 61 -3.04 1.29 -10.78
CA PHE A 61 -3.91 1.57 -11.93
C PHE A 61 -5.37 1.18 -11.70
N PRO A 62 -5.70 0.04 -11.08
CA PRO A 62 -7.09 -0.22 -10.69
C PRO A 62 -7.66 0.81 -9.71
N LEU A 63 -6.85 1.30 -8.76
CA LEU A 63 -7.26 2.35 -7.83
C LEU A 63 -7.55 3.67 -8.54
N TRP A 64 -6.67 4.09 -9.45
CA TRP A 64 -6.92 5.28 -10.27
C TRP A 64 -8.14 5.11 -11.16
N TYR A 65 -8.34 3.93 -11.78
CA TYR A 65 -9.56 3.68 -12.55
C TYR A 65 -10.82 3.84 -11.68
N ALA A 66 -10.82 3.28 -10.47
CA ALA A 66 -11.95 3.39 -9.56
C ALA A 66 -12.22 4.87 -9.17
N GLN A 67 -11.17 5.67 -8.99
CA GLN A 67 -11.31 7.10 -8.66
C GLN A 67 -11.71 7.95 -9.88
N GLU A 68 -10.98 7.82 -11.00
CA GLU A 68 -11.13 8.71 -12.16
C GLU A 68 -12.35 8.37 -13.02
N VAL A 69 -12.75 7.09 -13.10
CA VAL A 69 -13.83 6.64 -13.97
C VAL A 69 -15.11 6.37 -13.19
N GLU A 70 -15.01 5.76 -12.01
CA GLU A 70 -16.20 5.42 -11.22
C GLU A 70 -16.48 6.41 -10.08
N GLY A 71 -15.61 7.40 -9.84
CA GLY A 71 -15.78 8.43 -8.81
C GLY A 71 -15.74 7.89 -7.37
N ILE A 72 -15.06 6.75 -7.15
CA ILE A 72 -15.02 6.08 -5.85
C ILE A 72 -13.94 6.73 -4.97
N ARG A 73 -14.34 7.20 -3.76
CA ARG A 73 -13.43 7.69 -2.72
C ARG A 73 -12.37 8.67 -3.25
N THR A 74 -12.81 9.68 -3.97
CA THR A 74 -11.97 10.77 -4.51
C THR A 74 -11.42 11.70 -3.41
N ASP A 75 -11.85 11.50 -2.17
CA ASP A 75 -11.25 12.07 -0.96
C ASP A 75 -9.89 11.44 -0.61
N VAL A 76 -9.66 10.19 -1.00
CA VAL A 76 -8.41 9.45 -0.75
C VAL A 76 -7.34 9.85 -1.77
N ARG A 77 -6.10 10.07 -1.33
CA ARG A 77 -4.97 10.27 -2.23
C ARG A 77 -4.16 9.01 -2.41
N VAL A 78 -4.26 8.38 -3.57
CA VAL A 78 -3.36 7.30 -3.97
C VAL A 78 -2.02 7.88 -4.37
N CYS A 79 -0.94 7.48 -3.69
CA CYS A 79 0.41 7.96 -3.88
C CYS A 79 1.34 6.80 -4.26
N ASN A 80 1.71 6.71 -5.54
CA ASN A 80 2.60 5.67 -6.03
C ASN A 80 4.06 6.02 -5.69
N LEU A 81 4.71 5.19 -4.90
CA LEU A 81 6.10 5.39 -4.45
C LEU A 81 7.11 5.34 -5.59
N SER A 82 6.89 4.51 -6.61
CA SER A 82 7.80 4.48 -7.77
C SER A 82 7.78 5.81 -8.52
N LEU A 83 6.59 6.39 -8.75
CA LEU A 83 6.43 7.67 -9.43
C LEU A 83 6.89 8.86 -8.57
N LEU A 84 6.84 8.72 -7.24
CA LEU A 84 7.30 9.76 -6.31
C LEU A 84 8.81 10.04 -6.42
N ASN A 85 9.56 9.25 -7.18
CA ASN A 85 10.93 9.55 -7.59
C ASN A 85 11.03 10.65 -8.67
N THR A 86 9.91 11.08 -9.25
CA THR A 86 9.86 12.06 -10.33
C THR A 86 9.34 13.41 -9.85
N ASP A 87 9.91 14.48 -10.37
CA ASP A 87 9.58 15.85 -9.97
C ASP A 87 8.10 16.18 -10.26
N TRP A 88 7.64 15.85 -11.48
CA TRP A 88 6.26 16.11 -11.91
C TRP A 88 5.22 15.44 -11.02
N TYR A 89 5.52 14.24 -10.50
CA TYR A 89 4.57 13.53 -9.64
C TYR A 89 4.55 14.11 -8.22
N ILE A 90 5.69 14.57 -7.69
CA ILE A 90 5.72 15.34 -6.44
C ILE A 90 4.88 16.61 -6.60
N ASP A 91 5.03 17.34 -7.71
CA ASP A 91 4.19 18.51 -8.01
C ASP A 91 2.70 18.17 -8.04
N GLN A 92 2.34 17.05 -8.67
CA GLN A 92 0.97 16.59 -8.72
C GLN A 92 0.43 16.28 -7.31
N MET A 93 1.22 15.64 -6.46
CA MET A 93 0.83 15.31 -5.09
C MET A 93 0.66 16.56 -4.21
N ARG A 94 1.37 17.63 -4.48
CA ARG A 94 1.28 18.95 -3.80
C ARG A 94 0.10 19.80 -4.26
N ARG A 95 -0.70 19.33 -5.21
CA ARG A 95 -1.91 20.02 -5.69
C ARG A 95 -3.16 19.32 -5.18
N ARG A 96 -4.24 20.08 -5.07
CA ARG A 96 -5.56 19.51 -4.79
C ARG A 96 -6.00 18.62 -5.97
N ALA A 97 -6.60 17.47 -5.67
CA ALA A 97 -7.26 16.62 -6.65
C ALA A 97 -8.62 16.19 -6.09
N TYR A 98 -9.69 16.56 -6.78
CA TYR A 98 -11.06 16.35 -6.32
C TYR A 98 -11.28 16.88 -4.89
N GLU A 99 -11.80 16.05 -3.98
CA GLU A 99 -11.98 16.38 -2.58
C GLU A 99 -10.69 16.28 -1.76
N SER A 100 -9.67 15.57 -2.28
CA SER A 100 -8.40 15.37 -1.57
C SER A 100 -7.55 16.63 -1.57
N ALA A 101 -7.24 17.14 -0.39
CA ALA A 101 -6.31 18.26 -0.21
C ALA A 101 -4.88 17.92 -0.71
N PRO A 102 -4.03 18.92 -0.97
CA PRO A 102 -2.61 18.71 -1.23
C PRO A 102 -1.97 17.82 -0.16
N LEU A 103 -1.04 16.95 -0.55
CA LEU A 103 -0.24 16.23 0.43
C LEU A 103 0.73 17.20 1.12
N PRO A 104 1.00 17.01 2.42
CA PRO A 104 1.87 17.91 3.19
C PRO A 104 3.36 17.65 2.88
N ILE A 105 3.73 17.69 1.60
CA ILE A 105 5.12 17.66 1.14
C ILE A 105 5.60 19.11 1.07
N LEU A 106 6.22 19.56 2.17
CA LEU A 106 6.65 20.95 2.31
C LEU A 106 8.12 21.09 1.89
N MET A 107 8.33 21.02 0.58
CA MET A 107 9.62 21.24 -0.08
C MET A 107 9.40 22.16 -1.27
N ASP A 108 10.26 23.15 -1.44
CA ASP A 108 10.27 23.97 -2.66
C ASP A 108 10.73 23.12 -3.87
N GLU A 109 10.24 23.46 -5.07
CA GLU A 109 10.56 22.70 -6.30
C GLU A 109 12.06 22.51 -6.49
N GLU A 110 12.86 23.53 -6.19
CA GLU A 110 14.30 23.50 -6.29
C GLU A 110 14.95 22.43 -5.42
N LYS A 111 14.29 22.01 -4.34
CA LYS A 111 14.82 21.02 -3.37
C LYS A 111 14.62 19.58 -3.84
N TYR A 112 13.61 19.29 -4.67
CA TYR A 112 13.36 17.95 -5.20
C TYR A 112 13.56 17.83 -6.71
N ARG A 113 13.94 18.92 -7.40
CA ARG A 113 14.31 18.88 -8.82
C ARG A 113 15.35 17.79 -9.07
N GLN A 114 15.22 17.08 -10.20
CA GLN A 114 16.16 16.06 -10.62
C GLN A 114 17.61 16.57 -10.55
N GLY A 115 18.48 15.78 -9.95
CA GLY A 115 19.88 16.11 -9.77
C GLY A 115 20.21 16.87 -8.47
N THR A 116 19.22 17.18 -7.61
CA THR A 116 19.45 17.81 -6.29
C THR A 116 19.48 16.79 -5.15
N ARG A 117 18.32 16.33 -4.70
CA ARG A 117 18.14 15.35 -3.61
C ARG A 117 17.58 14.02 -4.12
N ASP A 118 18.05 13.53 -5.27
CA ASP A 118 17.67 12.22 -5.80
C ASP A 118 18.09 11.09 -4.86
N VAL A 119 19.21 11.30 -4.19
CA VAL A 119 19.75 10.44 -3.12
C VAL A 119 20.19 11.33 -1.97
N VAL A 120 19.73 11.01 -0.76
CA VAL A 120 20.13 11.66 0.48
C VAL A 120 20.82 10.62 1.34
N LEU A 121 22.06 10.91 1.75
CA LEU A 121 22.84 10.02 2.62
C LEU A 121 22.26 10.02 4.03
N ILE A 122 22.61 9.03 4.83
CA ILE A 122 22.17 8.93 6.24
C ILE A 122 23.41 8.82 7.11
N ASP A 123 23.54 9.73 8.07
CA ASP A 123 24.61 9.68 9.06
C ASP A 123 24.39 8.51 10.01
N ARG A 124 25.50 7.92 10.48
CA ARG A 124 25.45 6.77 11.40
C ARG A 124 25.16 7.17 12.85
N ASN A 125 24.57 8.34 13.07
CA ASN A 125 24.13 8.75 14.40
C ASN A 125 22.78 8.07 14.70
N SER A 126 22.70 7.37 15.83
CA SER A 126 21.51 6.66 16.29
C SER A 126 20.79 7.39 17.43
N ASP A 127 21.24 8.58 17.82
CA ASP A 127 20.52 9.38 18.80
C ASP A 127 19.18 9.83 18.24
N PRO A 128 18.08 9.61 18.98
CA PRO A 128 16.76 9.99 18.51
C PRO A 128 16.64 11.49 18.27
N MET A 129 16.11 11.88 17.10
CA MET A 129 15.85 13.28 16.78
C MET A 129 14.46 13.43 16.15
N ASP A 130 13.89 14.62 16.32
CA ASP A 130 12.62 14.96 15.67
C ASP A 130 12.75 14.92 14.14
N LEU A 131 11.82 14.22 13.48
CA LEU A 131 11.86 14.04 12.02
C LEU A 131 11.77 15.38 11.29
N LEU A 132 10.91 16.30 11.73
CA LEU A 132 10.77 17.61 11.09
C LEU A 132 12.09 18.40 11.18
N THR A 133 12.77 18.35 12.31
CA THR A 133 14.10 18.95 12.48
C THR A 133 15.12 18.34 11.52
N ALA A 134 15.12 17.02 11.36
CA ALA A 134 16.00 16.34 10.40
C ALA A 134 15.68 16.71 8.95
N MET A 135 14.39 16.85 8.60
CA MET A 135 13.97 17.30 7.26
C MET A 135 14.43 18.74 7.00
N ASN A 136 14.22 19.64 7.94
CA ASN A 136 14.63 21.05 7.80
C ASN A 136 16.17 21.17 7.64
N PHE A 137 16.94 20.40 8.40
CA PHE A 137 18.39 20.33 8.23
C PHE A 137 18.79 19.92 6.81
N THR A 138 18.16 18.86 6.27
CA THR A 138 18.46 18.36 4.92
C THR A 138 17.99 19.30 3.82
N LEU A 139 16.96 20.13 4.07
CA LEU A 139 16.43 21.11 3.11
C LEU A 139 17.28 22.37 3.05
N ASP A 140 18.11 22.65 4.04
CA ASP A 140 19.03 23.77 4.06
C ASP A 140 20.23 23.47 3.15
N ASP A 141 20.44 24.32 2.16
CA ASP A 141 21.52 24.14 1.17
C ASP A 141 22.91 24.38 1.76
N ASP A 142 23.02 25.09 2.87
CA ASP A 142 24.27 25.30 3.60
C ASP A 142 24.83 23.99 4.20
N ASN A 143 23.96 22.99 4.37
CA ASN A 143 24.34 21.65 4.85
C ASN A 143 24.80 20.69 3.75
N LEU A 144 25.05 21.19 2.54
CA LEU A 144 25.62 20.39 1.46
C LEU A 144 27.04 19.93 1.79
N GLN A 145 27.25 18.64 1.96
CA GLN A 145 28.58 18.06 2.14
C GLN A 145 29.29 17.95 0.80
N GLN A 146 30.42 18.62 0.67
CA GLN A 146 31.28 18.59 -0.52
C GLN A 146 32.50 17.72 -0.26
N PHE A 147 32.79 16.83 -1.19
CA PHE A 147 33.99 16.01 -1.19
C PHE A 147 34.92 16.43 -2.35
N PRO A 148 36.23 16.54 -2.14
CA PRO A 148 37.16 16.93 -3.20
C PRO A 148 37.03 16.04 -4.44
N GLY A 149 36.77 16.65 -5.61
CA GLY A 149 36.62 15.93 -6.88
C GLY A 149 35.32 15.12 -7.05
N GLN A 150 34.36 15.26 -6.16
CA GLN A 150 33.07 14.58 -6.23
C GLN A 150 31.90 15.59 -6.20
N LYS A 151 30.72 15.12 -6.64
CA LYS A 151 29.47 15.87 -6.44
C LYS A 151 29.15 15.92 -4.94
N GLY A 152 28.71 17.08 -4.45
CA GLY A 152 28.22 17.21 -3.08
C GLY A 152 26.92 16.40 -2.86
N TYR A 153 26.71 15.97 -1.62
CA TYR A 153 25.53 15.22 -1.20
C TYR A 153 24.88 15.87 0.01
N PHE A 154 23.53 15.85 0.02
CA PHE A 154 22.77 16.15 1.23
C PHE A 154 22.67 14.90 2.10
N HIS A 155 22.46 15.07 3.39
CA HIS A 155 22.36 13.97 4.32
C HIS A 155 21.30 14.23 5.40
N LEU A 156 20.71 13.15 5.88
CA LEU A 156 19.94 13.12 7.12
C LEU A 156 20.93 13.03 8.28
N PRO A 157 20.78 13.85 9.33
CA PRO A 157 21.76 13.92 10.42
C PRO A 157 21.70 12.74 11.40
N GLY A 158 20.98 11.69 11.07
CA GLY A 158 20.87 10.45 11.83
C GLY A 158 19.90 9.46 11.19
N ASN A 159 19.75 8.29 11.81
CA ASN A 159 18.92 7.20 11.33
C ASN A 159 17.74 6.85 12.26
N THR A 160 17.63 7.48 13.43
CA THR A 160 16.57 7.24 14.41
C THR A 160 15.76 8.53 14.59
N PHE A 161 14.47 8.42 14.31
CA PHE A 161 13.58 9.57 14.26
C PHE A 161 12.42 9.45 15.24
N THR A 162 11.91 10.62 15.65
CA THR A 162 10.70 10.73 16.45
C THR A 162 9.68 11.62 15.73
N VAL A 163 8.40 11.36 15.98
CA VAL A 163 7.28 12.25 15.60
C VAL A 163 6.45 12.49 16.85
N PRO A 164 6.20 13.75 17.25
CA PRO A 164 5.36 14.07 18.41
C PRO A 164 3.93 13.54 18.24
N VAL A 165 3.31 13.21 19.36
CA VAL A 165 1.92 12.74 19.43
C VAL A 165 1.15 13.60 20.44
N ASP A 166 0.21 14.39 19.95
CA ASP A 166 -0.78 14.99 20.82
C ASP A 166 -1.90 13.99 21.11
N SER A 167 -1.79 13.32 22.25
CA SER A 167 -2.72 12.27 22.66
C SER A 167 -4.16 12.75 22.71
N ALA A 168 -4.41 14.00 23.09
CA ALA A 168 -5.77 14.55 23.17
C ALA A 168 -6.39 14.70 21.77
N SER A 169 -5.66 15.29 20.83
CA SER A 169 -6.10 15.43 19.44
C SER A 169 -6.30 14.10 18.75
N VAL A 170 -5.37 13.15 18.95
CA VAL A 170 -5.43 11.81 18.34
C VAL A 170 -6.64 11.02 18.83
N VAL A 171 -6.97 11.09 20.12
CA VAL A 171 -8.19 10.46 20.67
C VAL A 171 -9.45 11.16 20.18
N ALA A 172 -9.46 12.47 20.16
CA ALA A 172 -10.61 13.26 19.69
C ALA A 172 -10.94 13.05 18.21
N SER A 173 -9.91 12.79 17.38
CA SER A 173 -10.09 12.48 15.95
C SER A 173 -10.63 11.08 15.66
N GLY A 174 -10.70 10.19 16.67
CA GLY A 174 -11.08 8.79 16.49
C GLY A 174 -10.01 7.93 15.81
N LEU A 175 -8.77 8.44 15.71
CA LEU A 175 -7.64 7.68 15.15
C LEU A 175 -7.32 6.42 15.96
N VAL A 176 -7.53 6.47 17.25
CA VAL A 176 -7.31 5.38 18.20
C VAL A 176 -8.57 5.08 18.99
N SER A 177 -8.82 3.82 19.30
CA SER A 177 -9.87 3.38 20.18
C SER A 177 -9.52 3.69 21.66
N ALA A 178 -10.52 3.63 22.56
CA ALA A 178 -10.30 3.78 24.00
C ALA A 178 -9.32 2.73 24.57
N LYS A 179 -9.28 1.53 23.97
CA LYS A 179 -8.34 0.45 24.32
C LYS A 179 -6.91 0.83 23.94
N GLU A 180 -6.74 1.40 22.75
CA GLU A 180 -5.44 1.79 22.19
C GLU A 180 -4.90 3.10 22.79
N ALA A 181 -5.78 3.97 23.29
CA ALA A 181 -5.37 5.22 23.94
C ALA A 181 -4.36 4.97 25.09
N LYS A 182 -4.40 3.80 25.72
CA LYS A 182 -3.44 3.39 26.78
C LYS A 182 -2.04 3.10 26.24
N LEU A 183 -1.88 2.92 24.94
CA LEU A 183 -0.62 2.65 24.27
C LEU A 183 0.09 3.94 23.83
N LEU A 184 -0.63 5.07 23.84
CA LEU A 184 -0.09 6.36 23.42
C LEU A 184 1.08 6.80 24.31
N LYS A 185 2.05 7.44 23.69
CA LYS A 185 3.16 8.15 24.32
C LYS A 185 3.24 9.54 23.69
N ASP A 186 4.04 10.42 24.26
CA ASP A 186 4.22 11.79 23.76
C ASP A 186 4.84 11.84 22.36
N GLN A 187 5.43 10.73 21.90
CA GLN A 187 6.01 10.59 20.57
C GLN A 187 6.09 9.13 20.16
N ILE A 188 6.09 8.85 18.85
CA ILE A 188 6.61 7.60 18.31
C ILE A 188 8.10 7.74 18.03
N GLN A 189 8.81 6.61 18.05
CA GLN A 189 10.25 6.54 17.73
C GLN A 189 10.53 5.28 16.94
N TRP A 190 11.29 5.42 15.85
CA TRP A 190 11.74 4.28 15.04
C TRP A 190 13.11 4.53 14.44
N THR A 191 13.76 3.47 13.98
CA THR A 191 15.00 3.55 13.22
C THR A 191 14.71 3.26 11.74
N LEU A 192 15.27 4.07 10.86
CA LEU A 192 15.13 3.91 9.42
C LEU A 192 15.88 2.66 8.96
N THR A 193 15.13 1.68 8.47
CA THR A 193 15.69 0.39 8.03
C THR A 193 15.24 0.06 6.62
N ASN A 194 16.03 -0.75 5.92
CA ASN A 194 15.64 -1.36 4.66
C ASN A 194 14.71 -2.57 4.87
N GLY A 195 14.26 -3.18 3.76
CA GLY A 195 13.36 -4.32 3.80
C GLY A 195 13.87 -5.55 4.58
N ASN A 196 15.18 -5.65 4.83
CA ASN A 196 15.79 -6.71 5.61
C ASN A 196 16.01 -6.32 7.09
N GLY A 197 15.50 -5.17 7.52
CA GLY A 197 15.69 -4.66 8.89
C GLY A 197 17.06 -4.08 9.19
N ASN A 198 17.94 -3.95 8.21
CA ASN A 198 19.25 -3.32 8.39
C ASN A 198 19.13 -1.80 8.25
N THR A 199 19.96 -1.07 8.99
CA THR A 199 20.07 0.38 8.84
C THR A 199 20.45 0.76 7.40
N GLN A 200 19.80 1.78 6.87
CA GLN A 200 20.08 2.29 5.53
C GLN A 200 21.26 3.27 5.56
N SER A 201 21.99 3.33 4.45
CA SER A 201 23.06 4.33 4.26
C SER A 201 22.59 5.54 3.48
N TYR A 202 21.45 5.44 2.81
CA TYR A 202 20.82 6.51 2.02
C TYR A 202 19.33 6.26 1.86
N VAL A 203 18.61 7.30 1.51
CA VAL A 203 17.23 7.22 0.98
C VAL A 203 17.18 7.82 -0.42
N THR A 204 16.31 7.27 -1.25
CA THR A 204 15.99 7.82 -2.57
C THR A 204 14.91 8.90 -2.44
N LYS A 205 14.74 9.72 -3.48
CA LYS A 205 13.83 10.86 -3.53
C LYS A 205 12.41 10.51 -3.05
N ASN A 206 11.85 9.37 -3.47
CA ASN A 206 10.52 8.92 -3.06
C ASN A 206 10.41 8.71 -1.55
N HIS A 207 11.39 8.04 -0.96
CA HIS A 207 11.44 7.81 0.48
C HIS A 207 11.67 9.10 1.26
N TYR A 208 12.50 10.00 0.72
CA TYR A 208 12.71 11.33 1.28
C TYR A 208 11.44 12.18 1.25
N ALA A 209 10.70 12.17 0.14
CA ALA A 209 9.41 12.84 0.01
C ALA A 209 8.35 12.24 0.96
N ALA A 210 8.32 10.91 1.11
CA ALA A 210 7.43 10.25 2.05
C ALA A 210 7.76 10.62 3.51
N LEU A 211 9.05 10.67 3.89
CA LEU A 211 9.47 11.13 5.22
C LEU A 211 9.10 12.61 5.45
N ASN A 212 9.28 13.48 4.45
CA ASN A 212 8.87 14.88 4.54
C ASN A 212 7.35 15.00 4.76
N MET A 213 6.56 14.20 4.05
CA MET A 213 5.11 14.15 4.25
C MET A 213 4.75 13.67 5.66
N ILE A 214 5.37 12.61 6.17
CA ILE A 214 5.12 12.10 7.53
C ILE A 214 5.48 13.15 8.58
N ALA A 215 6.63 13.85 8.42
CA ALA A 215 7.08 14.91 9.32
C ALA A 215 6.07 16.06 9.43
N ASN A 216 5.42 16.41 8.32
CA ASN A 216 4.52 17.55 8.25
C ASN A 216 3.03 17.17 8.41
N ASN A 217 2.71 15.88 8.51
CA ASN A 217 1.33 15.41 8.60
C ASN A 217 0.67 15.63 9.97
N GLN A 218 1.44 15.66 11.03
CA GLN A 218 0.97 15.91 12.41
C GLN A 218 -0.28 15.08 12.81
N TRP A 219 -0.40 13.86 12.28
CA TRP A 219 -1.54 12.94 12.45
C TRP A 219 -2.89 13.45 11.93
N GLU A 220 -2.92 14.54 11.16
CA GLU A 220 -4.15 15.12 10.61
C GLU A 220 -4.78 14.22 9.54
N ARG A 221 -3.97 13.65 8.66
CA ARG A 221 -4.44 12.74 7.61
C ARG A 221 -4.02 11.30 7.92
N PRO A 222 -4.95 10.34 7.80
CA PRO A 222 -4.58 8.92 7.91
C PRO A 222 -3.61 8.52 6.81
N ILE A 223 -2.52 7.86 7.18
CA ILE A 223 -1.50 7.35 6.25
C ILE A 223 -1.57 5.84 6.24
N TYR A 224 -1.65 5.27 5.05
CA TYR A 224 -1.70 3.83 4.82
C TYR A 224 -0.64 3.38 3.82
N PHE A 225 -0.18 2.15 4.00
CA PHE A 225 0.65 1.42 3.06
C PHE A 225 -0.12 0.19 2.59
N ALA A 226 -0.27 0.02 1.27
CA ALA A 226 -0.92 -1.18 0.73
C ALA A 226 -0.17 -2.45 1.17
N VAL A 227 -0.87 -3.55 1.44
CA VAL A 227 -0.23 -4.83 1.85
C VAL A 227 0.71 -5.40 0.78
N THR A 228 0.60 -4.90 -0.43
CA THR A 228 1.40 -5.27 -1.60
C THR A 228 2.66 -4.42 -1.78
N THR A 229 2.84 -3.34 -1.00
CA THR A 229 4.12 -2.61 -0.96
C THR A 229 5.17 -3.49 -0.30
N GLY A 230 6.38 -3.50 -0.85
CA GLY A 230 7.49 -4.29 -0.30
C GLY A 230 8.02 -3.72 1.02
N PRO A 231 8.70 -4.55 1.84
CA PRO A 231 9.27 -4.12 3.12
C PRO A 231 10.22 -2.92 3.03
N GLU A 232 10.86 -2.72 1.88
CA GLU A 232 11.73 -1.57 1.58
C GLU A 232 10.98 -0.24 1.59
N SER A 233 9.67 -0.27 1.36
CA SER A 233 8.81 0.91 1.31
C SER A 233 8.32 1.37 2.69
N TYR A 234 8.45 0.54 3.71
CA TYR A 234 7.90 0.81 5.04
C TYR A 234 8.78 1.71 5.91
N LEU A 235 9.98 2.04 5.47
CA LEU A 235 10.88 2.99 6.13
C LEU A 235 11.21 2.65 7.60
N GLY A 236 11.09 1.38 8.00
CA GLY A 236 11.29 0.96 9.39
C GLY A 236 10.09 1.17 10.31
N LEU A 237 8.96 1.63 9.78
CA LEU A 237 7.75 1.97 10.55
C LEU A 237 6.86 0.77 10.93
N GLN A 238 7.26 -0.47 10.63
CA GLN A 238 6.43 -1.67 10.79
C GLN A 238 5.91 -1.88 12.22
N ASP A 239 6.68 -1.47 13.23
CA ASP A 239 6.26 -1.51 14.64
C ASP A 239 5.11 -0.53 14.95
N HIS A 240 4.78 0.38 14.04
CA HIS A 240 3.71 1.36 14.15
C HIS A 240 2.60 1.12 13.12
N PHE A 241 2.42 -0.12 12.67
CA PHE A 241 1.36 -0.48 11.73
C PHE A 241 0.19 -1.18 12.41
N ARG A 242 -1.01 -0.93 11.89
CA ARG A 242 -2.25 -1.66 12.17
C ARG A 242 -2.92 -2.05 10.86
N LEU A 243 -3.18 -3.34 10.68
CA LEU A 243 -3.87 -3.84 9.49
C LEU A 243 -5.36 -3.53 9.57
N GLU A 244 -5.92 -2.86 8.55
CA GLU A 244 -7.32 -2.45 8.48
C GLU A 244 -7.99 -2.91 7.16
N GLY A 245 -7.70 -4.09 6.69
CA GLY A 245 -8.19 -4.65 5.42
C GLY A 245 -7.04 -4.99 4.48
N LEU A 246 -6.91 -4.28 3.37
CA LEU A 246 -5.83 -4.48 2.39
C LEU A 246 -4.67 -3.47 2.58
N ALA A 247 -4.68 -2.72 3.66
CA ALA A 247 -3.65 -1.71 3.93
C ALA A 247 -3.27 -1.65 5.41
N TYR A 248 -2.00 -1.34 5.66
CA TYR A 248 -1.47 -1.05 6.99
C TYR A 248 -1.59 0.45 7.28
N ARG A 249 -2.32 0.81 8.32
CA ARG A 249 -2.40 2.18 8.81
C ARG A 249 -1.21 2.49 9.70
N LEU A 250 -0.57 3.64 9.48
CA LEU A 250 0.40 4.20 10.42
C LEU A 250 -0.34 4.74 11.66
N VAL A 251 0.00 4.21 12.84
CA VAL A 251 -0.65 4.56 14.11
C VAL A 251 0.32 5.23 15.09
N PRO A 252 -0.16 6.15 15.95
CA PRO A 252 0.66 6.96 16.86
C PRO A 252 1.12 6.22 18.12
N PHE A 253 1.22 4.91 18.05
CA PHE A 253 1.70 4.07 19.16
C PHE A 253 2.50 2.88 18.63
N LYS A 254 3.25 2.23 19.49
CA LYS A 254 3.90 0.97 19.14
C LYS A 254 2.86 -0.15 19.15
N SER A 255 2.59 -0.69 17.98
CA SER A 255 1.60 -1.75 17.79
C SER A 255 2.03 -3.04 18.48
N PRO A 256 1.13 -3.77 19.14
CA PRO A 256 1.42 -5.10 19.64
C PRO A 256 1.91 -6.01 18.50
N LYS A 257 2.92 -6.82 18.77
CA LYS A 257 3.41 -7.77 17.77
C LYS A 257 2.38 -8.88 17.54
N ASN A 258 2.24 -9.27 16.28
CA ASN A 258 1.46 -10.44 15.92
C ASN A 258 2.31 -11.71 16.03
N ASP A 259 1.69 -12.84 16.41
CA ASP A 259 2.38 -14.14 16.43
C ASP A 259 2.70 -14.65 15.03
N ASN A 260 1.88 -14.25 14.04
CA ASN A 260 2.16 -14.52 12.63
C ASN A 260 3.22 -13.50 12.12
N PRO A 261 4.43 -13.95 11.79
CA PRO A 261 5.51 -13.05 11.36
C PRO A 261 5.26 -12.34 10.03
N ASN A 262 4.25 -12.80 9.27
CA ASN A 262 3.86 -12.16 8.00
C ASN A 262 2.91 -10.97 8.19
N ILE A 263 2.43 -10.73 9.41
CA ILE A 263 1.55 -9.60 9.73
C ILE A 263 2.38 -8.56 10.47
N LEU A 264 2.38 -7.36 9.92
CA LEU A 264 3.08 -6.22 10.52
C LEU A 264 2.18 -5.53 11.53
N GLY A 265 2.63 -5.51 12.79
CA GLY A 265 1.87 -4.91 13.88
C GLY A 265 0.59 -5.68 14.26
N ALA A 266 -0.41 -4.97 14.73
CA ALA A 266 -1.70 -5.54 15.14
C ALA A 266 -2.71 -5.58 14.00
N ILE A 267 -3.75 -6.39 14.16
CA ILE A 267 -4.95 -6.34 13.32
C ILE A 267 -5.99 -5.49 14.03
N GLY A 268 -6.55 -4.51 13.33
CA GLY A 268 -7.69 -3.74 13.80
C GLY A 268 -8.99 -4.51 13.59
N THR A 269 -9.27 -5.50 14.44
CA THR A 269 -10.32 -6.50 14.25
C THR A 269 -11.70 -5.90 14.01
N GLU A 270 -12.11 -4.88 14.79
CA GLU A 270 -13.41 -4.21 14.62
C GLU A 270 -13.51 -3.52 13.25
N ILE A 271 -12.49 -2.71 12.90
CA ILE A 271 -12.48 -1.96 11.64
C ILE A 271 -12.42 -2.93 10.45
N MET A 272 -11.59 -3.95 10.56
CA MET A 272 -11.39 -4.91 9.49
C MET A 272 -12.62 -5.80 9.28
N TYR A 273 -13.31 -6.18 10.37
CA TYR A 273 -14.56 -6.92 10.31
C TYR A 273 -15.65 -6.10 9.58
N GLU A 274 -15.86 -4.85 9.98
CA GLU A 274 -16.78 -3.92 9.29
C GLU A 274 -16.42 -3.77 7.80
N ASN A 275 -15.14 -3.62 7.49
CA ASN A 275 -14.70 -3.49 6.10
C ASN A 275 -15.03 -4.74 5.28
N VAL A 276 -14.73 -5.93 5.81
CA VAL A 276 -14.94 -7.21 5.11
C VAL A 276 -16.43 -7.53 4.95
N MET A 277 -17.22 -7.34 6.01
CA MET A 277 -18.62 -7.79 6.03
C MET A 277 -19.57 -6.79 5.40
N ASP A 278 -19.30 -5.48 5.53
CA ASP A 278 -20.25 -4.43 5.15
C ASP A 278 -19.85 -3.67 3.88
N LYS A 279 -18.54 -3.60 3.55
CA LYS A 279 -18.05 -2.70 2.49
C LYS A 279 -17.46 -3.42 1.29
N TRP A 280 -16.94 -4.65 1.47
CA TRP A 280 -16.25 -5.34 0.38
C TRP A 280 -17.21 -5.92 -0.65
N VAL A 281 -16.75 -5.94 -1.89
CA VAL A 281 -17.44 -6.48 -3.05
C VAL A 281 -16.57 -7.52 -3.76
N TRP A 282 -17.19 -8.47 -4.47
CA TRP A 282 -16.52 -9.71 -4.83
C TRP A 282 -16.31 -9.93 -6.34
N GLY A 283 -16.70 -8.98 -7.19
CA GLY A 283 -16.33 -8.97 -8.61
C GLY A 283 -16.85 -10.14 -9.44
N ASN A 284 -18.01 -10.69 -9.07
CA ASN A 284 -18.62 -11.91 -9.63
C ASN A 284 -17.80 -13.18 -9.37
N MET A 285 -16.88 -13.18 -8.41
CA MET A 285 -16.10 -14.38 -8.05
C MET A 285 -16.97 -15.50 -7.51
N ASP A 286 -18.11 -15.15 -6.93
CA ASP A 286 -19.12 -16.07 -6.36
C ASP A 286 -20.05 -16.71 -7.41
N ASP A 287 -20.02 -16.24 -8.65
CA ASP A 287 -20.85 -16.78 -9.73
C ASP A 287 -20.24 -18.06 -10.34
N VAL A 288 -20.54 -19.18 -9.72
CA VAL A 288 -20.06 -20.51 -10.17
C VAL A 288 -20.78 -20.97 -11.44
N GLU A 289 -22.05 -20.56 -11.64
CA GLU A 289 -22.87 -21.01 -12.77
C GLU A 289 -22.28 -20.57 -14.12
N HIS A 290 -21.83 -19.32 -14.19
CA HIS A 290 -21.28 -18.78 -15.44
C HIS A 290 -19.74 -18.81 -15.47
N GLY A 291 -19.10 -18.95 -14.31
CA GLY A 291 -17.66 -18.90 -14.16
C GLY A 291 -17.04 -17.55 -14.57
N ILE A 292 -15.84 -17.31 -14.09
CA ILE A 292 -15.00 -16.19 -14.54
C ILE A 292 -13.57 -16.69 -14.77
N TYR A 293 -12.97 -16.30 -15.90
CA TYR A 293 -11.56 -16.58 -16.13
C TYR A 293 -10.69 -15.63 -15.30
N MET A 294 -9.81 -16.18 -14.48
CA MET A 294 -8.83 -15.43 -13.71
C MET A 294 -7.42 -15.72 -14.20
N ASP A 295 -6.79 -14.70 -14.77
CA ASP A 295 -5.35 -14.74 -15.06
C ASP A 295 -4.51 -14.75 -13.77
N GLU A 296 -3.20 -14.93 -13.91
CA GLU A 296 -2.28 -15.02 -12.78
C GLU A 296 -2.31 -13.78 -11.88
N ASN A 297 -2.39 -12.58 -12.45
CA ASN A 297 -2.43 -11.34 -11.67
C ASN A 297 -3.70 -11.25 -10.82
N ASN A 298 -4.87 -11.54 -11.41
CA ASN A 298 -6.12 -11.57 -10.66
C ASN A 298 -6.11 -12.62 -9.55
N ARG A 299 -5.58 -13.83 -9.83
CA ARG A 299 -5.44 -14.87 -8.80
C ARG A 299 -4.54 -14.43 -7.66
N ARG A 300 -3.44 -13.72 -7.95
CA ARG A 300 -2.55 -13.17 -6.93
C ARG A 300 -3.25 -12.11 -6.07
N MET A 301 -4.00 -11.19 -6.68
CA MET A 301 -4.78 -10.19 -5.97
C MET A 301 -5.81 -10.85 -5.02
N VAL A 302 -6.58 -11.80 -5.53
CA VAL A 302 -7.58 -12.52 -4.74
C VAL A 302 -6.96 -13.37 -3.62
N THR A 303 -5.78 -13.94 -3.85
CA THR A 303 -5.04 -14.66 -2.81
C THR A 303 -4.71 -13.74 -1.63
N ASN A 304 -4.33 -12.49 -1.89
CA ASN A 304 -4.10 -11.52 -0.82
C ASN A 304 -5.38 -11.24 -0.01
N VAL A 305 -6.54 -11.12 -0.68
CA VAL A 305 -7.82 -10.93 0.02
C VAL A 305 -8.14 -12.10 0.93
N ARG A 306 -8.06 -13.33 0.40
CA ARG A 306 -8.27 -14.54 1.22
C ARG A 306 -7.37 -14.58 2.44
N LEU A 307 -6.08 -14.26 2.24
CA LEU A 307 -5.11 -14.23 3.32
C LEU A 307 -5.49 -13.23 4.40
N GLN A 308 -5.94 -12.03 4.01
CA GLN A 308 -6.34 -11.03 4.99
C GLN A 308 -7.63 -11.42 5.74
N MET A 309 -8.59 -12.04 5.08
CA MET A 309 -9.79 -12.56 5.75
C MET A 309 -9.45 -13.69 6.74
N ALA A 310 -8.54 -14.58 6.37
CA ALA A 310 -8.07 -15.64 7.26
C ALA A 310 -7.32 -15.06 8.48
N ASN A 311 -6.47 -14.07 8.26
CA ASN A 311 -5.77 -13.36 9.34
C ASN A 311 -6.76 -12.69 10.31
N LEU A 312 -7.85 -12.11 9.79
CA LEU A 312 -8.92 -11.55 10.61
C LEU A 312 -9.61 -12.61 11.44
N SER A 313 -10.00 -13.73 10.83
CA SER A 313 -10.64 -14.84 11.55
C SER A 313 -9.75 -15.38 12.69
N GLU A 314 -8.45 -15.58 12.41
CA GLU A 314 -7.48 -16.00 13.45
C GLU A 314 -7.39 -14.96 14.59
N ALA A 315 -7.37 -13.67 14.27
CA ALA A 315 -7.32 -12.62 15.27
C ALA A 315 -8.59 -12.58 16.14
N LEU A 316 -9.77 -12.74 15.55
CA LEU A 316 -11.05 -12.83 16.27
C LEU A 316 -11.09 -14.05 17.22
N LEU A 317 -10.56 -15.21 16.77
CA LEU A 317 -10.43 -16.38 17.64
C LEU A 317 -9.53 -16.11 18.86
N LYS A 318 -8.42 -15.40 18.67
CA LYS A 318 -7.52 -14.97 19.76
C LYS A 318 -8.21 -13.99 20.73
N GLU A 319 -9.09 -13.16 20.23
CA GLU A 319 -9.93 -12.25 21.02
C GLU A 319 -11.13 -12.95 21.69
N ARG A 320 -11.27 -14.28 21.50
CA ARG A 320 -12.36 -15.12 22.02
C ARG A 320 -13.73 -14.79 21.42
N ASP A 321 -13.74 -14.43 20.15
CA ASP A 321 -14.94 -14.17 19.37
C ASP A 321 -15.06 -15.19 18.21
N PRO A 322 -15.41 -16.45 18.50
CA PRO A 322 -15.52 -17.49 17.47
C PRO A 322 -16.72 -17.28 16.55
N GLU A 323 -17.75 -16.55 16.99
CA GLU A 323 -18.94 -16.29 16.20
C GLU A 323 -18.57 -15.43 14.97
N ARG A 324 -18.00 -14.25 15.18
CA ARG A 324 -17.53 -13.40 14.07
C ARG A 324 -16.40 -14.04 13.27
N ALA A 325 -15.54 -14.85 13.90
CA ALA A 325 -14.51 -15.58 13.16
C ALA A 325 -15.12 -16.55 12.13
N MET A 326 -16.20 -17.27 12.50
CA MET A 326 -16.92 -18.16 11.59
C MET A 326 -17.63 -17.38 10.48
N GLU A 327 -18.30 -16.27 10.81
CA GLU A 327 -18.96 -15.42 9.80
C GLU A 327 -17.97 -14.96 8.71
N VAL A 328 -16.75 -14.56 9.09
CA VAL A 328 -15.69 -14.17 8.14
C VAL A 328 -15.27 -15.36 7.26
N LEU A 329 -15.15 -16.57 7.82
CA LEU A 329 -14.80 -17.76 7.05
C LEU A 329 -15.93 -18.19 6.11
N ASP A 330 -17.18 -18.12 6.56
CA ASP A 330 -18.35 -18.42 5.73
C ASP A 330 -18.45 -17.45 4.55
N GLU A 331 -18.23 -16.15 4.82
CA GLU A 331 -18.17 -15.14 3.75
C GLU A 331 -17.01 -15.39 2.78
N LEU A 332 -15.83 -15.76 3.28
CA LEU A 332 -14.68 -16.12 2.44
C LEU A 332 -15.02 -17.28 1.50
N MET A 333 -15.64 -18.34 2.02
CA MET A 333 -16.00 -19.53 1.23
C MET A 333 -17.11 -19.20 0.21
N ARG A 334 -18.09 -18.39 0.60
CA ARG A 334 -19.19 -17.95 -0.27
C ARG A 334 -18.66 -17.06 -1.41
N ALA A 335 -17.83 -16.09 -1.08
CA ALA A 335 -17.38 -15.04 -2.02
C ALA A 335 -16.32 -15.54 -3.02
N MET A 336 -15.54 -16.52 -2.62
CA MET A 336 -14.41 -17.02 -3.41
C MET A 336 -14.42 -18.56 -3.50
N PRO A 337 -15.45 -19.18 -4.10
CA PRO A 337 -15.54 -20.62 -4.26
C PRO A 337 -14.35 -21.17 -5.05
N LYS A 338 -13.95 -22.41 -4.73
CA LYS A 338 -12.75 -23.06 -5.31
C LYS A 338 -12.86 -23.25 -6.84
N GLU A 339 -14.06 -23.29 -7.37
CA GLU A 339 -14.37 -23.45 -8.81
C GLU A 339 -13.85 -22.24 -9.60
N ASN A 340 -14.07 -21.03 -9.09
CA ASN A 340 -13.62 -19.77 -9.71
C ASN A 340 -12.24 -19.34 -9.21
N VAL A 341 -11.96 -19.60 -7.94
CA VAL A 341 -10.71 -19.19 -7.27
C VAL A 341 -10.04 -20.40 -6.63
N PRO A 342 -9.28 -21.20 -7.39
CA PRO A 342 -8.62 -22.40 -6.88
C PRO A 342 -7.71 -22.13 -5.68
N TYR A 343 -7.60 -23.07 -4.76
CA TYR A 343 -6.66 -22.97 -3.65
C TYR A 343 -5.21 -23.09 -4.14
N SER A 344 -4.33 -22.29 -3.59
CA SER A 344 -2.89 -22.36 -3.82
C SER A 344 -2.16 -22.92 -2.60
N ARG A 345 -0.89 -23.31 -2.76
CA ARG A 345 -0.05 -23.78 -1.64
C ARG A 345 0.09 -22.76 -0.50
N VAL A 346 0.01 -21.48 -0.82
CA VAL A 346 0.07 -20.39 0.16
C VAL A 346 -1.15 -20.40 1.11
N MET A 347 -2.26 -21.04 0.69
CA MET A 347 -3.50 -21.13 1.44
C MET A 347 -3.58 -22.37 2.36
N MET A 348 -2.62 -23.29 2.29
CA MET A 348 -2.65 -24.52 3.10
C MET A 348 -2.77 -24.30 4.63
N PRO A 349 -2.24 -23.20 5.22
CA PRO A 349 -2.43 -22.94 6.63
C PRO A 349 -3.86 -22.52 7.02
N VAL A 350 -4.72 -22.22 6.04
CA VAL A 350 -6.05 -21.66 6.19
C VAL A 350 -7.14 -22.67 5.82
N ALA A 351 -6.77 -23.76 5.16
CA ALA A 351 -7.65 -24.87 4.79
C ALA A 351 -7.57 -25.99 5.83
#